data_508ec7736e979e9011a655e622719f53
#
_entry.id   508ec7736e979e9011a655e622719f53
#
_cell.length_a   1.000
_cell.length_b   1.000
_cell.length_c   1.000
_cell.angle_alpha   90.00
_cell.angle_beta   90.00
_cell.angle_gamma   90.00
#
_symmetry.space_group_name_H-M   'P 1'
#
loop_
_entity.id
_entity.type
_entity.pdbx_description
1 polymer ?
#
loop_
_entity_poly.entity_id
_entity_poly.type
_entity_poly.pdbx_seq_one_letter_code
_entity_poly.pdbx_strand_id
1 'polypeptide(L)'
;MVDWWPNFLRDNVWGPAGFGVNLQWILLGMMVGMVMGTAGAQARSLFGMLIPASKTTEFFGFFGFIGKAAAVFGPLIYFVVSSSMDSRMALLSIVIVILLGMLTFLRIDVEEGIRVAKAVDAEAGLFRGEEK
;
A
#
# COMPACT_ATOMS: atom_id res chain seq x y z
N MET A 1 -27.68 8.54 -11.72
CA MET A 1 -26.99 9.84 -11.56
C MET A 1 -25.44 9.73 -11.59
N VAL A 2 -24.90 8.68 -12.18
CA VAL A 2 -23.45 8.43 -12.26
C VAL A 2 -22.94 8.34 -13.70
N ASP A 3 -23.81 8.57 -14.68
CA ASP A 3 -23.49 8.34 -16.11
C ASP A 3 -22.83 9.53 -16.81
N TRP A 4 -22.78 10.72 -16.17
CA TRP A 4 -22.22 11.90 -16.78
C TRP A 4 -20.68 11.87 -16.85
N TRP A 5 -20.01 11.36 -15.84
CA TRP A 5 -18.54 11.34 -15.78
C TRP A 5 -17.91 10.38 -16.80
N PRO A 6 -18.35 9.12 -16.91
CA PRO A 6 -17.88 8.22 -17.96
C PRO A 6 -18.17 8.75 -19.37
N ASN A 7 -19.36 9.35 -19.59
CA ASN A 7 -19.72 9.93 -20.88
C ASN A 7 -18.90 11.19 -21.18
N PHE A 8 -18.67 12.05 -20.20
CA PHE A 8 -17.83 13.23 -20.36
C PHE A 8 -16.40 12.86 -20.75
N LEU A 9 -15.79 11.89 -20.11
CA LEU A 9 -14.46 11.41 -20.46
C LEU A 9 -14.44 10.78 -21.86
N ARG A 10 -15.45 9.97 -22.17
CA ARG A 10 -15.57 9.35 -23.49
C ARG A 10 -15.67 10.37 -24.60
N ASP A 11 -16.52 11.38 -24.43
CA ASP A 11 -16.86 12.32 -25.49
C ASP A 11 -15.84 13.44 -25.65
N ASN A 12 -15.19 13.87 -24.57
CA ASN A 12 -14.27 15.02 -24.57
C ASN A 12 -12.78 14.64 -24.54
N VAL A 13 -12.43 13.48 -24.00
CA VAL A 13 -11.03 13.08 -23.83
C VAL A 13 -10.67 11.93 -24.78
N TRP A 14 -11.44 10.86 -24.76
CA TRP A 14 -11.11 9.62 -25.47
C TRP A 14 -11.68 9.56 -26.89
N GLY A 15 -12.85 10.13 -27.11
CA GLY A 15 -13.50 10.18 -28.42
C GLY A 15 -12.69 10.90 -29.47
N PRO A 16 -12.22 12.15 -29.23
CA PRO A 16 -11.38 12.90 -30.15
C PRO A 16 -10.02 12.25 -30.41
N ALA A 17 -9.50 11.47 -29.45
CA ALA A 17 -8.22 10.76 -29.60
C ALA A 17 -8.36 9.41 -30.33
N GLY A 18 -9.57 8.99 -30.71
CA GLY A 18 -9.82 7.72 -31.42
C GLY A 18 -9.54 6.46 -30.58
N PHE A 19 -9.42 6.58 -29.27
CA PHE A 19 -9.13 5.45 -28.39
C PHE A 19 -10.38 4.63 -28.11
N GLY A 20 -10.34 3.36 -28.49
CA GLY A 20 -11.37 2.39 -28.12
C GLY A 20 -11.41 2.11 -26.62
N VAL A 21 -12.57 1.63 -26.14
CA VAL A 21 -12.78 1.29 -24.71
C VAL A 21 -11.71 0.32 -24.19
N ASN A 22 -11.25 -0.60 -25.00
CA ASN A 22 -10.20 -1.58 -24.62
C ASN A 22 -8.87 -0.90 -24.30
N LEU A 23 -8.46 0.10 -25.10
CA LEU A 23 -7.22 0.83 -24.87
C LEU A 23 -7.28 1.69 -23.60
N GLN A 24 -8.44 2.25 -23.30
CA GLN A 24 -8.68 2.99 -22.03
C GLN A 24 -8.45 2.09 -20.81
N TRP A 25 -9.00 0.86 -20.84
CA TRP A 25 -8.80 -0.10 -19.75
C TRP A 25 -7.35 -0.54 -19.61
N ILE A 26 -6.64 -0.73 -20.71
CA ILE A 26 -5.21 -1.07 -20.70
C ILE A 26 -4.40 0.07 -20.09
N LEU A 27 -4.62 1.32 -20.52
CA LEU A 27 -3.91 2.48 -19.98
C LEU A 27 -4.19 2.69 -18.49
N LEU A 28 -5.46 2.57 -18.08
CA LEU A 28 -5.84 2.65 -16.68
C LEU A 28 -5.17 1.55 -15.86
N GLY A 29 -5.17 0.32 -16.34
CA GLY A 29 -4.50 -0.80 -15.69
C GLY A 29 -2.99 -0.61 -15.56
N MET A 30 -2.33 -0.06 -16.59
CA MET A 30 -0.91 0.27 -16.54
C MET A 30 -0.63 1.35 -15.48
N MET A 31 -1.41 2.43 -15.45
CA MET A 31 -1.26 3.49 -14.44
C MET A 31 -1.45 2.94 -13.02
N VAL A 32 -2.50 2.18 -12.78
CA VAL A 32 -2.74 1.56 -11.47
C VAL A 32 -1.60 0.61 -11.10
N GLY A 33 -1.13 -0.20 -12.04
CA GLY A 33 -0.02 -1.12 -11.82
C GLY A 33 1.28 -0.42 -11.45
N MET A 34 1.60 0.70 -12.14
CA MET A 34 2.78 1.52 -11.80
C MET A 34 2.69 2.10 -10.39
N VAL A 35 1.53 2.67 -10.02
CA VAL A 35 1.33 3.26 -8.69
C VAL A 35 1.43 2.18 -7.60
N MET A 36 0.77 1.03 -7.79
CA MET A 36 0.82 -0.08 -6.83
C MET A 36 2.22 -0.68 -6.70
N GLY A 37 2.93 -0.84 -7.83
CA GLY A 37 4.31 -1.34 -7.82
C GLY A 37 5.26 -0.41 -7.08
N THR A 38 5.19 0.89 -7.35
CA THR A 38 6.01 1.91 -6.70
C THR A 38 5.72 1.99 -5.21
N ALA A 39 4.44 2.02 -4.82
CA ALA A 39 4.04 2.05 -3.41
C ALA A 39 4.54 0.81 -2.65
N GLY A 40 4.44 -0.38 -3.24
CA GLY A 40 4.95 -1.62 -2.65
C GLY A 40 6.47 -1.63 -2.50
N ALA A 41 7.20 -1.09 -3.47
CA ALA A 41 8.66 -0.98 -3.40
C ALA A 41 9.09 0.00 -2.30
N GLN A 42 8.45 1.17 -2.21
CA GLN A 42 8.75 2.17 -1.18
C GLN A 42 8.42 1.67 0.23
N ALA A 43 7.30 0.97 0.42
CA ALA A 43 6.93 0.38 1.70
C ALA A 43 8.00 -0.61 2.19
N ARG A 44 8.53 -1.47 1.31
CA ARG A 44 9.61 -2.40 1.65
C ARG A 44 10.92 -1.69 1.96
N SER A 45 11.27 -0.65 1.21
CA SER A 45 12.47 0.15 1.44
C SER A 45 12.40 0.86 2.79
N LEU A 46 11.30 1.53 3.09
CA LEU A 46 11.08 2.18 4.38
C LEU A 46 11.15 1.18 5.55
N PHE A 47 10.47 0.04 5.40
CA PHE A 47 10.51 -1.01 6.39
C PHE A 47 11.92 -1.53 6.62
N GLY A 48 12.71 -1.71 5.54
CA GLY A 48 14.11 -2.12 5.65
C GLY A 48 15.00 -1.14 6.41
N MET A 49 14.68 0.16 6.39
CA MET A 49 15.41 1.17 7.17
C MET A 49 15.02 1.20 8.67
N LEU A 50 13.83 0.72 8.99
CA LEU A 50 13.28 0.71 10.35
C LEU A 50 13.64 -0.53 11.16
N ILE A 51 14.24 -1.55 10.53
CA ILE A 51 14.58 -2.81 11.18
C ILE A 51 16.10 -2.98 11.32
N PRO A 52 16.56 -3.60 12.42
CA PRO A 52 17.99 -3.91 12.59
C PRO A 52 18.47 -4.90 11.53
N ALA A 53 19.68 -4.67 10.98
CA ALA A 53 20.29 -5.57 10.00
C ALA A 53 20.52 -6.99 10.55
N SER A 54 20.76 -7.10 11.85
CA SER A 54 20.95 -8.38 12.57
C SER A 54 19.72 -9.27 12.57
N LYS A 55 18.50 -8.70 12.43
CA LYS A 55 17.22 -9.43 12.50
C LYS A 55 16.36 -9.28 11.25
N THR A 56 16.94 -8.86 10.16
CA THR A 56 16.24 -8.57 8.89
C THR A 56 15.33 -9.71 8.42
N THR A 57 15.80 -10.97 8.49
CA THR A 57 15.04 -12.14 8.02
C THR A 57 13.76 -12.35 8.83
N GLU A 58 13.83 -12.22 10.15
CA GLU A 58 12.70 -12.40 11.05
C GLU A 58 11.61 -11.34 10.78
N PHE A 59 12.04 -10.08 10.71
CA PHE A 59 11.13 -8.95 10.49
C PHE A 59 10.50 -8.97 9.10
N PHE A 60 11.25 -9.31 8.04
CA PHE A 60 10.68 -9.45 6.69
C PHE A 60 9.73 -10.65 6.59
N GLY A 61 9.99 -11.74 7.31
CA GLY A 61 9.06 -12.85 7.43
C GLY A 61 7.73 -12.41 8.04
N PHE A 62 7.79 -11.65 9.14
CA PHE A 62 6.60 -11.10 9.80
C PHE A 62 5.85 -10.10 8.92
N PHE A 63 6.56 -9.19 8.24
CA PHE A 63 5.98 -8.26 7.28
C PHE A 63 5.25 -8.99 6.14
N GLY A 64 5.87 -10.03 5.59
CA GLY A 64 5.25 -10.86 4.55
C GLY A 64 4.00 -11.60 5.05
N PHE A 65 4.02 -12.09 6.29
CA PHE A 65 2.87 -12.73 6.92
C PHE A 65 1.71 -11.76 7.10
N ILE A 66 1.96 -10.57 7.66
CA ILE A 66 0.94 -9.53 7.82
C ILE A 66 0.36 -9.10 6.45
N GLY A 67 1.22 -8.94 5.43
CA GLY A 67 0.76 -8.60 4.08
C GLY A 67 -0.17 -9.65 3.49
N LYS A 68 0.12 -10.93 3.67
CA LYS A 68 -0.75 -12.04 3.24
C LYS A 68 -2.04 -12.10 4.05
N ALA A 69 -1.97 -11.88 5.35
CA ALA A 69 -3.16 -11.82 6.21
C ALA A 69 -4.08 -10.67 5.76
N ALA A 70 -3.54 -9.47 5.52
CA ALA A 70 -4.30 -8.32 5.04
C ALA A 70 -4.98 -8.59 3.69
N ALA A 71 -4.32 -9.33 2.78
CA ALA A 71 -4.89 -9.73 1.50
C ALA A 71 -6.12 -10.64 1.62
N VAL A 72 -6.24 -11.40 2.71
CA VAL A 72 -7.42 -12.23 3.03
C VAL A 72 -8.49 -11.40 3.75
N PHE A 73 -8.08 -10.58 4.72
CA PHE A 73 -9.02 -9.78 5.51
C PHE A 73 -9.72 -8.70 4.69
N GLY A 74 -9.08 -8.11 3.69
CA GLY A 74 -9.69 -7.10 2.82
C GLY A 74 -10.96 -7.62 2.13
N PRO A 75 -10.87 -8.67 1.28
CA PRO A 75 -12.04 -9.28 0.64
C PRO A 75 -13.06 -9.83 1.63
N LEU A 76 -12.62 -10.35 2.78
CA LEU A 76 -13.52 -10.88 3.81
C LEU A 76 -14.40 -9.78 4.40
N ILE A 77 -13.82 -8.63 4.79
CA ILE A 77 -14.55 -7.48 5.30
C ILE A 77 -15.56 -7.00 4.26
N TYR A 78 -15.12 -6.86 3.00
CA TYR A 78 -16.01 -6.49 1.92
C TYR A 78 -17.19 -7.45 1.77
N PHE A 79 -16.93 -8.76 1.77
CA PHE A 79 -17.96 -9.79 1.65
C PHE A 79 -18.97 -9.74 2.79
N VAL A 80 -18.50 -9.65 4.03
CA VAL A 80 -19.38 -9.60 5.22
C VAL A 80 -20.26 -8.35 5.20
N VAL A 81 -19.70 -7.19 4.87
CA VAL A 81 -20.48 -5.95 4.82
C VAL A 81 -21.44 -5.95 3.63
N SER A 82 -21.02 -6.42 2.46
CA SER A 82 -21.86 -6.46 1.27
C SER A 82 -23.01 -7.47 1.36
N SER A 83 -22.86 -8.52 2.18
CA SER A 83 -23.94 -9.49 2.44
C SER A 83 -25.02 -8.96 3.38
N SER A 84 -24.69 -7.98 4.21
CA SER A 84 -25.59 -7.41 5.23
C SER A 84 -26.13 -6.02 4.85
N MET A 85 -25.45 -5.32 3.93
CA MET A 85 -25.73 -3.94 3.54
C MET A 85 -25.51 -3.75 2.03
N ASP A 86 -25.87 -2.57 1.52
CA ASP A 86 -25.64 -2.21 0.12
C ASP A 86 -24.14 -2.19 -0.22
N SER A 87 -23.80 -2.51 -1.48
CA SER A 87 -22.42 -2.48 -1.99
C SER A 87 -21.69 -1.14 -1.77
N ARG A 88 -22.43 -0.04 -1.66
CA ARG A 88 -21.89 1.28 -1.34
C ARG A 88 -21.34 1.33 0.09
N MET A 89 -22.00 0.72 1.04
CA MET A 89 -21.55 0.62 2.44
C MET A 89 -20.31 -0.28 2.56
N ALA A 90 -20.25 -1.34 1.75
CA ALA A 90 -19.06 -2.18 1.68
C ALA A 90 -17.82 -1.42 1.18
N LEU A 91 -17.98 -0.55 0.18
CA LEU A 91 -16.88 0.33 -0.27
C LEU A 91 -16.47 1.33 0.80
N LEU A 92 -17.43 1.92 1.51
CA LEU A 92 -17.13 2.84 2.62
C LEU A 92 -16.34 2.17 3.73
N SER A 93 -16.61 0.90 4.04
CA SER A 93 -15.85 0.17 5.06
C SER A 93 -14.37 0.04 4.70
N ILE A 94 -14.05 -0.19 3.43
CA ILE A 94 -12.66 -0.23 2.96
C ILE A 94 -12.01 1.14 3.10
N VAL A 95 -12.69 2.21 2.73
CA VAL A 95 -12.18 3.59 2.87
C VAL A 95 -11.88 3.90 4.34
N ILE A 96 -12.75 3.50 5.26
CA ILE A 96 -12.54 3.70 6.71
C ILE A 96 -11.27 2.96 7.19
N VAL A 97 -11.07 1.71 6.77
CA VAL A 97 -9.87 0.94 7.13
C VAL A 97 -8.60 1.60 6.60
N ILE A 98 -8.63 2.11 5.36
CA ILE A 98 -7.50 2.84 4.77
C ILE A 98 -7.21 4.13 5.54
N LEU A 99 -8.24 4.90 5.91
CA LEU A 99 -8.09 6.12 6.69
C LEU A 99 -7.52 5.85 8.08
N LEU A 100 -7.96 4.79 8.76
CA LEU A 100 -7.41 4.37 10.05
C LEU A 100 -5.93 3.98 9.91
N GLY A 101 -5.57 3.24 8.86
CA GLY A 101 -4.18 2.92 8.56
C GLY A 101 -3.34 4.17 8.31
N MET A 102 -3.85 5.12 7.54
CA MET A 102 -3.18 6.39 7.28
C MET A 102 -2.99 7.22 8.57
N LEU A 103 -4.00 7.33 9.42
CA LEU A 103 -3.91 8.03 10.70
C LEU A 103 -2.88 7.39 11.63
N THR A 104 -2.83 6.06 11.67
CA THR A 104 -1.81 5.34 12.43
C THR A 104 -0.41 5.62 11.90
N PHE A 105 -0.25 5.61 10.57
CA PHE A 105 1.03 5.87 9.92
C PHE A 105 1.55 7.29 10.21
N LEU A 106 0.69 8.30 10.25
CA LEU A 106 1.06 9.69 10.56
C LEU A 106 1.59 9.87 12.00
N ARG A 107 1.32 8.91 12.89
CA ARG A 107 1.82 8.95 14.28
C ARG A 107 3.14 8.21 14.48
N ILE A 108 3.66 7.56 13.45
CA ILE A 108 4.92 6.84 13.52
C ILE A 108 6.07 7.83 13.32
N ASP A 109 6.96 7.90 14.31
CA ASP A 109 8.21 8.63 14.19
C ASP A 109 9.26 7.74 13.50
N VAL A 110 9.47 8.02 12.22
CA VAL A 110 10.40 7.25 11.36
C VAL A 110 11.86 7.48 11.81
N GLU A 111 12.20 8.70 12.23
CA GLU A 111 13.58 9.03 12.65
C GLU A 111 13.95 8.28 13.92
N GLU A 112 13.04 8.22 14.87
CA GLU A 112 13.23 7.45 16.09
C GLU A 112 13.36 5.96 15.79
N GLY A 113 12.53 5.42 14.91
CA GLY A 113 12.61 4.03 14.48
C GLY A 113 13.97 3.67 13.87
N ILE A 114 14.50 4.50 12.98
CA ILE A 114 15.81 4.33 12.37
C ILE A 114 16.93 4.41 13.44
N ARG A 115 16.81 5.33 14.40
CA ARG A 115 17.79 5.49 15.47
C ARG A 115 17.86 4.25 16.35
N VAL A 116 16.70 3.71 16.75
CA VAL A 116 16.60 2.49 17.55
C VAL A 116 17.19 1.29 16.80
N ALA A 117 16.85 1.13 15.51
CA ALA A 117 17.40 0.05 14.69
C ALA A 117 18.93 0.08 14.65
N LYS A 118 19.54 1.26 14.42
CA LYS A 118 21.00 1.44 14.42
C LYS A 118 21.63 1.17 15.79
N ALA A 119 20.97 1.55 16.88
CA ALA A 119 21.46 1.28 18.22
C ALA A 119 21.54 -0.23 18.51
N VAL A 120 20.50 -0.99 18.13
CA VAL A 120 20.48 -2.44 18.26
C VAL A 120 21.57 -3.11 17.44
N ASP A 121 21.82 -2.65 16.22
CA ASP A 121 22.90 -3.17 15.37
C ASP A 121 24.30 -2.85 15.92
N ALA A 122 24.48 -1.67 16.53
CA ALA A 122 25.71 -1.31 17.21
C ALA A 122 25.98 -2.21 18.43
N GLU A 123 24.96 -2.51 19.23
CA GLU A 123 25.06 -3.46 20.34
C GLU A 123 25.39 -4.89 19.85
N ALA A 124 24.84 -5.29 18.70
CA ALA A 124 25.14 -6.57 18.07
C ALA A 124 26.56 -6.65 17.47
N GLY A 125 27.31 -5.55 17.45
CA GLY A 125 28.71 -5.50 17.00
C GLY A 125 28.88 -5.47 15.48
N LEU A 126 27.80 -5.27 14.72
CA LEU A 126 27.84 -5.25 13.26
C LEU A 126 28.60 -4.03 12.69
N PHE A 127 28.64 -2.91 13.42
CA PHE A 127 29.36 -1.69 13.02
C PHE A 127 30.73 -1.50 13.73
N ARG A 128 31.20 -2.48 14.48
CA ARG A 128 32.49 -2.41 15.21
C ARG A 128 33.69 -2.44 14.27
N GLY A 129 33.50 -2.68 12.99
CA GLY A 129 34.60 -2.81 11.99
C GLY A 129 34.86 -1.58 11.15
N GLU A 130 34.07 -0.52 11.20
CA GLU A 130 34.22 0.67 10.36
C GLU A 130 35.09 1.80 11.00
N GLU A 131 35.49 1.66 12.24
CA GLU A 131 36.37 2.61 12.95
C GLU A 131 37.86 2.18 13.00
N LYS A 132 38.33 1.48 11.96
CA LYS A 132 39.80 1.22 11.86
C LYS A 132 40.35 1.69 10.52
#